data_c7ea399d7bcbeedca892d5c062d31a31
#
_entry.id   c7ea399d7bcbeedca892d5c062d31a31
#
_cell.length_a   1.000
_cell.length_b   1.000
_cell.length_c   1.000
_cell.angle_alpha   90.00
_cell.angle_beta   90.00
_cell.angle_gamma   90.00
#
_symmetry.space_group_name_H-M   'P 1'
#
loop_
_entity.id
_entity.type
_entity.pdbx_description
1 polymer ?
#
loop_
_entity_poly.entity_id
_entity_poly.type
_entity_poly.pdbx_seq_one_letter_code
_entity_poly.pdbx_strand_id
1 'polypeptide(L)'
;MRKTIVIGIDITSINRIEKMYEKFGEKAYEKFLNPKEIELVKKADTAAGFWAAKEAASKAIGTGIGAICGFHDIKISKGKLGNPKIKYKKKIREKFGIKKSHLSITHDAGFAIAVVVNVFKNKN
;
A
#
# COMPACT_ATOMS: atom_id res chain seq x y z
N MET A 1 7.76 10.57 25.01
CA MET A 1 7.30 11.48 23.94
C MET A 1 6.66 10.68 22.81
N ARG A 2 5.52 11.11 22.33
CA ARG A 2 4.81 10.44 21.24
C ARG A 2 5.49 10.74 19.90
N LYS A 3 5.63 9.69 19.06
CA LYS A 3 6.10 9.88 17.69
C LYS A 3 4.96 10.47 16.86
N THR A 4 5.26 11.50 16.07
CA THR A 4 4.26 12.14 15.19
C THR A 4 4.36 11.66 13.77
N ILE A 5 5.48 11.08 13.37
CA ILE A 5 5.73 10.57 12.00
C ILE A 5 6.34 9.18 12.10
N VAL A 6 5.81 8.24 11.30
CA VAL A 6 6.39 6.90 11.17
C VAL A 6 6.45 6.54 9.69
N ILE A 7 7.54 5.90 9.30
CA ILE A 7 7.82 5.54 7.92
C ILE A 7 7.77 4.02 7.76
N GLY A 8 7.13 3.56 6.70
CA GLY A 8 7.18 2.16 6.28
C GLY A 8 7.77 2.08 4.89
N ILE A 9 8.52 1.02 4.62
CA ILE A 9 9.12 0.78 3.31
C ILE A 9 8.99 -0.69 2.96
N ASP A 10 8.79 -0.97 1.67
CA ASP A 10 8.76 -2.34 1.17
C ASP A 10 9.32 -2.41 -0.24
N ILE A 11 9.92 -3.55 -0.56
CA ILE A 11 10.40 -3.86 -1.90
C ILE A 11 9.74 -5.16 -2.37
N THR A 12 9.25 -5.16 -3.60
CA THR A 12 8.51 -6.29 -4.17
C THR A 12 9.08 -6.64 -5.54
N SER A 13 9.32 -7.93 -5.79
CA SER A 13 9.74 -8.43 -7.09
C SER A 13 8.57 -8.35 -8.07
N ILE A 14 8.79 -7.67 -9.19
CA ILE A 14 7.78 -7.58 -10.26
C ILE A 14 7.55 -8.97 -10.84
N ASN A 15 8.61 -9.76 -11.00
CA ASN A 15 8.51 -11.12 -11.52
C ASN A 15 7.62 -12.01 -10.64
N ARG A 16 7.67 -11.83 -9.32
CA ARG A 16 6.80 -12.58 -8.41
C ARG A 16 5.33 -12.29 -8.68
N ILE A 17 5.00 -11.03 -8.91
CA ILE A 17 3.62 -10.61 -9.21
C ILE A 17 3.19 -11.13 -10.59
N GLU A 18 4.09 -11.08 -11.58
CA GLU A 18 3.83 -11.64 -12.90
C GLU A 18 3.50 -13.12 -12.83
N LYS A 19 4.27 -13.89 -12.05
CA LYS A 19 4.04 -15.32 -11.87
C LYS A 19 2.71 -15.61 -11.18
N MET A 20 2.34 -14.79 -10.20
CA MET A 20 1.03 -14.92 -9.54
C MET A 20 -0.09 -14.71 -10.55
N TYR A 21 0.04 -13.71 -11.40
CA TYR A 21 -0.96 -13.42 -12.43
C TYR A 21 -1.02 -14.54 -13.48
N GLU A 22 0.13 -15.04 -13.92
CA GLU A 22 0.17 -16.16 -14.86
C GLU A 22 -0.57 -17.39 -14.32
N LYS A 23 -0.42 -17.65 -13.02
CA LYS A 23 -1.01 -18.82 -12.39
C LYS A 23 -2.50 -18.66 -12.07
N PHE A 24 -2.90 -17.50 -11.59
CA PHE A 24 -4.25 -17.27 -11.06
C PHE A 24 -5.08 -16.24 -11.82
N GLY A 25 -4.48 -15.53 -12.77
CA GLY A 25 -5.16 -14.48 -13.50
C GLY A 25 -5.57 -13.34 -12.57
N GLU A 26 -6.70 -12.74 -12.86
CA GLU A 26 -7.20 -11.59 -12.11
C GLU A 26 -7.46 -11.90 -10.63
N LYS A 27 -7.70 -13.16 -10.30
CA LYS A 27 -7.86 -13.59 -8.90
C LYS A 27 -6.64 -13.27 -8.05
N ALA A 28 -5.44 -13.29 -8.65
CA ALA A 28 -4.22 -12.90 -7.94
C ALA A 28 -4.31 -11.46 -7.47
N TYR A 29 -4.81 -10.56 -8.32
CA TYR A 29 -4.98 -9.15 -8.00
C TYR A 29 -6.07 -8.93 -6.95
N GLU A 30 -7.16 -9.69 -7.04
CA GLU A 30 -8.27 -9.58 -6.08
C GLU A 30 -7.86 -9.87 -4.64
N LYS A 31 -6.78 -10.61 -4.43
CA LYS A 31 -6.28 -10.91 -3.09
C LYS A 31 -5.81 -9.66 -2.36
N PHE A 32 -5.28 -8.68 -3.08
CA PHE A 32 -4.68 -7.51 -2.46
C PHE A 32 -5.17 -6.18 -3.01
N LEU A 33 -6.00 -6.19 -4.06
CA LEU A 33 -6.53 -4.98 -4.71
C LEU A 33 -8.05 -5.02 -4.78
N ASN A 34 -8.69 -3.88 -4.58
CA ASN A 34 -10.12 -3.75 -4.80
C ASN A 34 -10.39 -3.47 -6.29
N PRO A 35 -11.66 -3.54 -6.77
CA PRO A 35 -11.95 -3.35 -8.19
C PRO A 35 -11.45 -2.04 -8.79
N LYS A 36 -11.53 -0.94 -8.05
CA LYS A 36 -11.04 0.37 -8.54
C LYS A 36 -9.53 0.39 -8.70
N GLU A 37 -8.82 -0.28 -7.79
CA GLU A 37 -7.36 -0.39 -7.88
C GLU A 37 -6.95 -1.26 -9.08
N ILE A 38 -7.68 -2.34 -9.32
CA ILE A 38 -7.42 -3.21 -10.46
C ILE A 38 -7.57 -2.45 -11.77
N GLU A 39 -8.54 -1.55 -11.88
CA GLU A 39 -8.72 -0.70 -13.05
C GLU A 39 -7.51 0.18 -13.34
N LEU A 40 -6.73 0.51 -12.33
CA LEU A 40 -5.52 1.33 -12.47
C LEU A 40 -4.31 0.52 -12.92
N VAL A 41 -4.40 -0.81 -12.87
CA VAL A 41 -3.27 -1.69 -13.21
C VAL A 41 -3.18 -1.84 -14.72
N LYS A 42 -2.10 -1.30 -15.31
CA LYS A 42 -1.80 -1.44 -16.74
C LYS A 42 -0.88 -2.62 -17.01
N LYS A 43 0.06 -2.87 -16.10
CA LYS A 43 1.03 -3.97 -16.18
C LYS A 43 1.43 -4.41 -14.78
N ALA A 44 2.17 -5.52 -14.71
CA ALA A 44 2.61 -6.10 -13.44
C ALA A 44 3.41 -5.12 -12.57
N ASP A 45 4.13 -4.18 -13.20
CA ASP A 45 4.87 -3.13 -12.47
C ASP A 45 3.95 -2.34 -11.54
N THR A 46 2.78 -1.93 -12.05
CA THR A 46 1.80 -1.18 -11.27
C THR A 46 1.28 -2.03 -10.11
N ALA A 47 0.93 -3.28 -10.39
CA ALA A 47 0.42 -4.18 -9.37
C ALA A 47 1.47 -4.43 -8.28
N ALA A 48 2.73 -4.61 -8.67
CA ALA A 48 3.84 -4.80 -7.74
C ALA A 48 4.03 -3.56 -6.86
N GLY A 49 3.91 -2.38 -7.45
CA GLY A 49 3.97 -1.12 -6.70
C GLY A 49 2.86 -1.01 -5.66
N PHE A 50 1.65 -1.44 -6.03
CA PHE A 50 0.51 -1.43 -5.10
C PHE A 50 0.67 -2.45 -3.98
N TRP A 51 1.21 -3.63 -4.30
CA TRP A 51 1.54 -4.62 -3.27
C TRP A 51 2.54 -4.04 -2.28
N ALA A 52 3.65 -3.50 -2.79
CA ALA A 52 4.69 -2.89 -1.97
C ALA A 52 4.13 -1.74 -1.12
N ALA A 53 3.24 -0.92 -1.68
CA ALA A 53 2.62 0.19 -0.96
C ALA A 53 1.79 -0.29 0.23
N LYS A 54 0.99 -1.33 0.04
CA LYS A 54 0.16 -1.87 1.12
C LYS A 54 0.98 -2.56 2.19
N GLU A 55 2.03 -3.27 1.80
CA GLU A 55 2.98 -3.85 2.76
C GLU A 55 3.68 -2.75 3.56
N ALA A 56 4.16 -1.71 2.87
CA ALA A 56 4.81 -0.57 3.53
C ALA A 56 3.87 0.12 4.51
N ALA A 57 2.60 0.29 4.12
CA ALA A 57 1.59 0.89 4.97
C ALA A 57 1.35 0.06 6.25
N SER A 58 1.31 -1.26 6.11
CA SER A 58 1.12 -2.15 7.26
C SER A 58 2.30 -2.09 8.22
N LYS A 59 3.52 -1.95 7.68
CA LYS A 59 4.73 -1.78 8.50
C LYS A 59 4.72 -0.45 9.23
N ALA A 60 4.22 0.59 8.58
CA ALA A 60 4.17 1.94 9.17
C ALA A 60 3.24 2.03 10.39
N ILE A 61 2.29 1.13 10.52
CA ILE A 61 1.44 1.05 11.72
C ILE A 61 1.89 -0.08 12.67
N GLY A 62 2.90 -0.83 12.26
CA GLY A 62 3.52 -1.84 13.12
C GLY A 62 2.84 -3.21 13.14
N THR A 63 1.78 -3.41 12.35
CA THR A 63 1.02 -4.68 12.39
C THR A 63 1.50 -5.69 11.37
N GLY A 64 2.08 -5.25 10.25
CA GLY A 64 2.20 -6.08 9.07
C GLY A 64 0.82 -6.38 8.50
N ILE A 65 0.77 -7.06 7.36
CA ILE A 65 -0.49 -7.52 6.76
C ILE A 65 -0.98 -8.73 7.56
N GLY A 66 -2.20 -8.67 8.03
CA GLY A 66 -2.77 -9.76 8.82
C GLY A 66 -4.17 -9.45 9.34
N ALA A 67 -4.51 -10.02 10.48
CA ALA A 67 -5.86 -9.92 11.05
C ALA A 67 -6.26 -8.50 11.43
N ILE A 68 -5.32 -7.68 11.91
CA ILE A 68 -5.63 -6.31 12.35
C ILE A 68 -5.77 -5.39 11.15
N CYS A 69 -4.87 -5.52 10.18
CA CYS A 69 -4.89 -4.70 8.97
C CYS A 69 -4.58 -5.58 7.77
N GLY A 70 -5.60 -5.90 6.99
CA GLY A 70 -5.45 -6.68 5.77
C GLY A 70 -5.20 -5.78 4.56
N PHE A 71 -4.90 -6.38 3.42
CA PHE A 71 -4.70 -5.63 2.18
C PHE A 71 -5.89 -4.72 1.84
N HIS A 72 -7.11 -5.21 2.06
CA HIS A 72 -8.32 -4.47 1.71
C HIS A 72 -8.70 -3.37 2.71
N ASP A 73 -7.95 -3.26 3.81
CA ASP A 73 -8.09 -2.16 4.75
C ASP A 73 -7.27 -0.93 4.34
N ILE A 74 -6.51 -1.04 3.26
CA ILE A 74 -5.66 0.02 2.73
C ILE A 74 -6.11 0.30 1.30
N LYS A 75 -6.37 1.57 0.97
CA LYS A 75 -6.86 1.98 -0.34
C LYS A 75 -5.84 2.85 -1.05
N ILE A 76 -5.61 2.55 -2.32
CA ILE A 76 -4.73 3.32 -3.18
C ILE A 76 -5.58 3.96 -4.27
N SER A 77 -5.30 5.23 -4.56
CA SER A 77 -5.93 5.96 -5.64
C SER A 77 -4.88 6.84 -6.32
N LYS A 78 -5.28 7.52 -7.38
CA LYS A 78 -4.38 8.47 -8.06
C LYS A 78 -4.89 9.89 -7.89
N GLY A 79 -3.95 10.81 -7.67
CA GLY A 79 -4.25 12.21 -7.62
C GLY A 79 -4.39 12.82 -9.03
N LYS A 80 -4.66 14.10 -9.09
CA LYS A 80 -4.87 14.83 -10.35
C LYS A 80 -3.66 14.76 -11.29
N LEU A 81 -2.47 14.67 -10.73
CA LEU A 81 -1.24 14.62 -11.52
C LEU A 81 -0.75 13.19 -11.79
N GLY A 82 -1.59 12.19 -11.46
CA GLY A 82 -1.23 10.79 -11.61
C GLY A 82 -0.41 10.23 -10.46
N ASN A 83 -0.11 11.05 -9.46
CA ASN A 83 0.63 10.63 -8.27
C ASN A 83 -0.20 9.64 -7.44
N PRO A 84 0.43 8.62 -6.84
CA PRO A 84 -0.30 7.68 -6.01
C PRO A 84 -0.70 8.32 -4.69
N LYS A 85 -1.88 7.95 -4.20
CA LYS A 85 -2.39 8.37 -2.90
C LYS A 85 -2.79 7.13 -2.11
N ILE A 86 -2.64 7.18 -0.80
CA ILE A 86 -2.94 6.04 0.07
C ILE A 86 -3.78 6.49 1.26
N LYS A 87 -4.69 5.62 1.68
CA LYS A 87 -5.56 5.88 2.81
C LYS A 87 -5.96 4.56 3.46
N TYR A 88 -5.86 4.51 4.79
CA TYR A 88 -6.38 3.38 5.55
C TYR A 88 -7.90 3.54 5.74
N LYS A 89 -8.61 2.44 5.91
CA LYS A 89 -10.01 2.48 6.31
C LYS A 89 -10.17 3.23 7.63
N LYS A 90 -11.34 3.82 7.84
CA LYS A 90 -11.65 4.61 9.02
C LYS A 90 -11.33 3.89 10.33
N LYS A 91 -11.70 2.61 10.44
CA LYS A 91 -11.45 1.83 11.66
C LYS A 91 -9.96 1.75 12.01
N ILE A 92 -9.09 1.66 10.99
CA ILE A 92 -7.63 1.62 11.19
C ILE A 92 -7.12 3.00 11.58
N ARG A 93 -7.57 4.05 10.88
CA ARG A 93 -7.16 5.42 11.20
C ARG A 93 -7.50 5.78 12.64
N GLU A 94 -8.70 5.42 13.09
CA GLU A 94 -9.13 5.73 14.45
C GLU A 94 -8.37 4.93 15.49
N LYS A 95 -8.18 3.64 15.21
CA LYS A 95 -7.45 2.76 16.15
C LYS A 95 -6.02 3.23 16.40
N PHE A 96 -5.32 3.66 15.35
CA PHE A 96 -3.91 4.03 15.43
C PHE A 96 -3.66 5.54 15.49
N GLY A 97 -4.72 6.34 15.40
CA GLY A 97 -4.59 7.79 15.47
C GLY A 97 -3.92 8.41 14.25
N ILE A 98 -4.15 7.87 13.07
CA ILE A 98 -3.54 8.35 11.83
C ILE A 98 -4.28 9.59 11.34
N LYS A 99 -3.54 10.69 11.13
CA LYS A 99 -4.07 11.94 10.60
C LYS A 99 -3.96 12.00 9.07
N LYS A 100 -2.78 11.68 8.55
CA LYS A 100 -2.48 11.72 7.11
C LYS A 100 -1.51 10.60 6.74
N SER A 101 -1.60 10.17 5.49
CA SER A 101 -0.66 9.20 4.93
C SER A 101 -0.19 9.68 3.57
N HIS A 102 1.08 9.51 3.29
CA HIS A 102 1.69 9.88 2.03
C HIS A 102 2.38 8.65 1.44
N LEU A 103 2.40 8.56 0.12
CA LEU A 103 2.91 7.40 -0.60
C LEU A 103 3.81 7.84 -1.74
N SER A 104 4.93 7.17 -1.89
CA SER A 104 5.77 7.28 -3.08
C SER A 104 6.12 5.87 -3.54
N ILE A 105 6.10 5.65 -4.85
CA ILE A 105 6.41 4.36 -5.46
C ILE A 105 7.45 4.59 -6.56
N THR A 106 8.44 3.73 -6.63
CA THR A 106 9.41 3.72 -7.73
C THR A 106 9.63 2.30 -8.21
N HIS A 107 10.10 2.17 -9.45
CA HIS A 107 10.41 0.88 -10.08
C HIS A 107 11.80 0.94 -10.66
N ASP A 108 12.58 -0.12 -10.44
CA ASP A 108 13.89 -0.22 -11.06
C ASP A 108 14.39 -1.66 -10.98
N ALA A 109 15.09 -2.08 -12.01
CA ALA A 109 15.79 -3.37 -12.04
C ALA A 109 14.93 -4.59 -11.66
N GLY A 110 13.63 -4.57 -12.04
CA GLY A 110 12.72 -5.67 -11.76
C GLY A 110 12.08 -5.62 -10.39
N PHE A 111 12.20 -4.50 -9.68
CA PHE A 111 11.60 -4.32 -8.36
C PHE A 111 10.73 -3.09 -8.30
N ALA A 112 9.71 -3.15 -7.45
CA ALA A 112 8.92 -2.00 -7.06
C ALA A 112 9.25 -1.69 -5.60
N ILE A 113 9.46 -0.41 -5.30
CA ILE A 113 9.76 0.04 -3.95
C ILE A 113 8.70 1.08 -3.57
N ALA A 114 8.13 0.95 -2.39
CA ALA A 114 7.16 1.90 -1.88
C ALA A 114 7.58 2.42 -0.52
N VAL A 115 7.35 3.71 -0.31
CA VAL A 115 7.57 4.37 0.98
C VAL A 115 6.24 4.99 1.40
N VAL A 116 5.83 4.70 2.63
CA VAL A 116 4.63 5.28 3.23
C VAL A 116 5.06 6.10 4.44
N VAL A 117 4.56 7.32 4.52
CA VAL A 117 4.79 8.20 5.67
C VAL A 117 3.44 8.45 6.32
N ASN A 118 3.31 8.06 7.58
CA ASN A 118 2.11 8.32 8.36
C ASN A 118 2.37 9.46 9.33
N VAL A 119 1.45 10.42 9.35
CA VAL A 119 1.43 11.50 10.31
C VAL A 119 0.32 11.18 11.30
N PHE A 120 0.66 11.13 12.58
CA PHE A 120 -0.29 10.79 13.64
C PHE A 120 -0.86 12.03 14.30
N LYS A 121 -2.05 11.91 14.82
CA LYS A 121 -2.70 13.00 15.56
C LYS A 121 -1.93 13.25 16.85
N ASN A 122 -1.84 14.53 17.22
CA ASN A 122 -1.27 14.89 18.50
C ASN A 122 -2.19 14.41 19.61
N LYS A 123 -1.57 13.85 20.64
CA LYS A 123 -2.30 13.38 21.82
C LYS A 123 -2.18 14.44 22.90
N ASN A 124 -3.29 15.08 23.21
CA ASN A 124 -3.35 16.06 24.29
C ASN A 124 -4.07 15.47 25.48
#